data_2bcdb2acb1d1f8ad7bb4992dff948ae7
#
_entry.id   2bcdb2acb1d1f8ad7bb4992dff948ae7
#
_cell.length_a   1.000
_cell.length_b   1.000
_cell.length_c   1.000
_cell.angle_alpha   90.00
_cell.angle_beta   90.00
_cell.angle_gamma   90.00
#
_symmetry.space_group_name_H-M   'P 1'
#
loop_
_entity.id
_entity.type
_entity.pdbx_description
1 polymer ?
#
loop_
_entity_poly.entity_id
_entity_poly.type
_entity_poly.pdbx_seq_one_letter_code
_entity_poly.pdbx_strand_id
1 'polypeptide(L)'
;MRKAKIVDTIGPATESLEGITSLVEAGMDVARLNRSHGTPEDHLKVYNNLRAAAKATGRNVAALVDLQGPKIRCGWFKKNADGEDKVQLTEGQEFVITTDDIEGDEHITSTTFKGLPGDCHAGDPILIDDGKVRLEVTKVEGNNVYTKVVVAGPVSSHKGINLSLIHI
;
A
#
# COMPACT_ATOMS: atom_id res chain seq x y z
N MET A 1 6.72 -3.53 35.69
CA MET A 1 6.06 -2.72 34.60
C MET A 1 6.84 -2.93 33.32
N ARG A 2 6.17 -3.32 32.23
CA ARG A 2 6.82 -3.53 30.91
C ARG A 2 7.29 -2.18 30.34
N LYS A 3 8.55 -2.10 29.90
CA LYS A 3 9.13 -0.85 29.34
C LYS A 3 8.71 -0.59 27.88
N ALA A 4 8.41 -1.66 27.12
CA ALA A 4 7.94 -1.57 25.73
C ALA A 4 6.41 -1.65 25.68
N LYS A 5 5.82 -0.97 24.70
CA LYS A 5 4.39 -1.05 24.37
C LYS A 5 4.18 -1.97 23.17
N ILE A 6 3.14 -2.78 23.23
CA ILE A 6 2.73 -3.64 22.12
C ILE A 6 1.71 -2.89 21.29
N VAL A 7 2.01 -2.74 20.00
CA VAL A 7 1.11 -2.18 18.98
C VAL A 7 0.71 -3.30 18.04
N ASP A 8 -0.57 -3.68 18.05
CA ASP A 8 -1.11 -4.70 17.16
C ASP A 8 -1.95 -4.06 16.07
N THR A 9 -1.73 -4.47 14.82
CA THR A 9 -2.60 -4.07 13.72
C THR A 9 -3.82 -4.98 13.68
N ILE A 10 -5.00 -4.38 13.83
CA ILE A 10 -6.27 -5.11 13.73
C ILE A 10 -6.60 -5.35 12.26
N GLY A 11 -6.89 -6.59 11.92
CA GLY A 11 -7.26 -7.04 10.59
C GLY A 11 -8.35 -8.09 10.62
N PRO A 12 -8.74 -8.66 9.46
CA PRO A 12 -9.89 -9.58 9.35
C PRO A 12 -9.87 -10.76 10.32
N ALA A 13 -8.68 -11.25 10.66
CA ALA A 13 -8.54 -12.37 11.60
C ALA A 13 -8.79 -11.99 13.08
N THR A 14 -8.75 -10.69 13.42
CA THR A 14 -8.77 -10.21 14.82
C THR A 14 -9.80 -9.12 15.08
N GLU A 15 -10.57 -8.68 14.08
CA GLU A 15 -11.49 -7.54 14.18
C GLU A 15 -12.77 -7.81 14.99
N SER A 16 -13.06 -9.09 15.29
CA SER A 16 -14.19 -9.46 16.12
C SER A 16 -13.99 -8.98 17.57
N LEU A 17 -15.10 -8.83 18.32
CA LEU A 17 -15.02 -8.47 19.74
C LEU A 17 -14.19 -9.51 20.53
N GLU A 18 -14.37 -10.79 20.25
CA GLU A 18 -13.63 -11.88 20.87
C GLU A 18 -12.12 -11.80 20.53
N GLY A 19 -11.78 -11.63 19.25
CA GLY A 19 -10.39 -11.50 18.81
C GLY A 19 -9.69 -10.31 19.45
N ILE A 20 -10.33 -9.14 19.47
CA ILE A 20 -9.77 -7.94 20.13
C ILE A 20 -9.64 -8.16 21.65
N THR A 21 -10.63 -8.80 22.30
CA THR A 21 -10.57 -9.09 23.74
C THR A 21 -9.36 -9.98 24.05
N SER A 22 -9.14 -11.04 23.28
CA SER A 22 -7.98 -11.93 23.43
C SER A 22 -6.65 -11.19 23.28
N LEU A 23 -6.54 -10.27 22.32
CA LEU A 23 -5.34 -9.42 22.16
C LEU A 23 -5.13 -8.49 23.36
N VAL A 24 -6.20 -7.88 23.89
CA VAL A 24 -6.14 -7.03 25.07
C VAL A 24 -5.68 -7.82 26.29
N GLU A 25 -6.21 -9.01 26.50
CA GLU A 25 -5.81 -9.92 27.60
C GLU A 25 -4.36 -10.38 27.46
N ALA A 26 -3.93 -10.69 26.22
CA ALA A 26 -2.54 -11.05 25.92
C ALA A 26 -1.56 -9.90 26.14
N GLY A 27 -2.05 -8.66 26.20
CA GLY A 27 -1.24 -7.51 26.59
C GLY A 27 -1.07 -6.44 25.54
N MET A 28 -1.95 -6.35 24.56
CA MET A 28 -1.99 -5.22 23.61
C MET A 28 -2.16 -3.91 24.38
N ASP A 29 -1.32 -2.92 24.04
CA ASP A 29 -1.39 -1.57 24.58
C ASP A 29 -2.04 -0.59 23.58
N VAL A 30 -1.85 -0.84 22.28
CA VAL A 30 -2.33 0.03 21.19
C VAL A 30 -2.88 -0.83 20.07
N ALA A 31 -4.11 -0.58 19.66
CA ALA A 31 -4.73 -1.14 18.46
C ALA A 31 -4.53 -0.19 17.29
N ARG A 32 -3.78 -0.61 16.24
CA ARG A 32 -3.61 0.15 15.01
C ARG A 32 -4.70 -0.23 14.00
N LEU A 33 -5.45 0.78 13.57
CA LEU A 33 -6.48 0.68 12.53
C LEU A 33 -5.92 1.29 11.24
N ASN A 34 -5.57 0.44 10.27
CA ASN A 34 -4.98 0.87 9.00
C ASN A 34 -6.06 1.33 8.03
N ARG A 35 -6.20 2.66 7.83
CA ARG A 35 -7.18 3.28 6.93
C ARG A 35 -6.89 3.09 5.43
N SER A 36 -5.81 2.42 5.08
CA SER A 36 -5.53 2.07 3.68
C SER A 36 -6.42 0.94 3.15
N HIS A 37 -7.14 0.23 4.03
CA HIS A 37 -8.03 -0.89 3.70
C HIS A 37 -9.33 -0.75 4.48
N GLY A 38 -10.43 -1.31 3.95
CA GLY A 38 -11.75 -1.28 4.58
C GLY A 38 -12.48 0.05 4.42
N THR A 39 -13.73 0.07 4.85
CA THR A 39 -14.62 1.24 4.81
C THR A 39 -14.61 2.01 6.14
N PRO A 40 -15.09 3.26 6.20
CA PRO A 40 -15.28 3.98 7.45
C PRO A 40 -16.15 3.22 8.46
N GLU A 41 -17.16 2.51 7.98
CA GLU A 41 -18.10 1.71 8.79
C GLU A 41 -17.39 0.52 9.42
N ASP A 42 -16.52 -0.19 8.68
CA ASP A 42 -15.72 -1.29 9.20
C ASP A 42 -14.81 -0.82 10.33
N HIS A 43 -14.13 0.31 10.13
CA HIS A 43 -13.27 0.89 11.16
C HIS A 43 -14.03 1.35 12.38
N LEU A 44 -15.24 1.90 12.22
CA LEU A 44 -16.09 2.28 13.35
C LEU A 44 -16.51 1.05 14.16
N LYS A 45 -16.85 -0.05 13.48
CA LYS A 45 -17.18 -1.32 14.12
C LYS A 45 -16.01 -1.84 14.95
N VAL A 46 -14.81 -1.87 14.37
CA VAL A 46 -13.57 -2.29 15.05
C VAL A 46 -13.28 -1.39 16.25
N TYR A 47 -13.41 -0.08 16.10
CA TYR A 47 -13.23 0.86 17.20
C TYR A 47 -14.22 0.61 18.36
N ASN A 48 -15.50 0.36 18.05
CA ASN A 48 -16.51 0.06 19.04
C ASN A 48 -16.21 -1.26 19.77
N ASN A 49 -15.77 -2.30 19.05
CA ASN A 49 -15.30 -3.56 19.63
C ASN A 49 -14.11 -3.34 20.55
N LEU A 50 -13.14 -2.50 20.16
CA LEU A 50 -12.00 -2.15 21.00
C LEU A 50 -12.42 -1.47 22.32
N ARG A 51 -13.37 -0.51 22.25
CA ARG A 51 -13.87 0.15 23.45
C ARG A 51 -14.63 -0.81 24.35
N ALA A 52 -15.40 -1.74 23.78
CA ALA A 52 -16.12 -2.78 24.53
C ALA A 52 -15.12 -3.76 25.21
N ALA A 53 -14.11 -4.23 24.50
CA ALA A 53 -13.06 -5.11 25.05
C ALA A 53 -12.26 -4.42 26.16
N ALA A 54 -11.86 -3.16 25.99
CA ALA A 54 -11.17 -2.39 27.01
C ALA A 54 -12.00 -2.24 28.29
N LYS A 55 -13.32 -1.99 28.14
CA LYS A 55 -14.27 -1.91 29.27
C LYS A 55 -14.42 -3.25 29.98
N ALA A 56 -14.59 -4.34 29.21
CA ALA A 56 -14.78 -5.68 29.78
C ALA A 56 -13.57 -6.19 30.54
N THR A 57 -12.36 -5.90 30.06
CA THR A 57 -11.09 -6.33 30.66
C THR A 57 -10.55 -5.37 31.74
N GLY A 58 -11.15 -4.19 31.88
CA GLY A 58 -10.66 -3.13 32.77
C GLY A 58 -9.30 -2.54 32.38
N ARG A 59 -8.84 -2.78 31.13
CA ARG A 59 -7.54 -2.32 30.65
C ARG A 59 -7.66 -1.07 29.78
N ASN A 60 -6.69 -0.18 29.92
CA ASN A 60 -6.56 0.97 29.04
C ASN A 60 -5.84 0.58 27.76
N VAL A 61 -6.51 0.66 26.61
CA VAL A 61 -5.95 0.41 25.29
C VAL A 61 -6.18 1.62 24.40
N ALA A 62 -5.11 2.12 23.79
CA ALA A 62 -5.20 3.22 22.83
C ALA A 62 -5.63 2.72 21.46
N ALA A 63 -6.33 3.57 20.70
CA ALA A 63 -6.58 3.38 19.28
C ALA A 63 -5.65 4.30 18.48
N LEU A 64 -4.85 3.74 17.58
CA LEU A 64 -4.03 4.47 16.63
C LEU A 64 -4.70 4.35 15.26
N VAL A 65 -5.29 5.44 14.81
CA VAL A 65 -5.89 5.50 13.46
C VAL A 65 -4.79 5.96 12.50
N ASP A 66 -4.29 5.01 11.70
CA ASP A 66 -3.25 5.26 10.71
C ASP A 66 -3.94 5.73 9.42
N LEU A 67 -3.90 7.05 9.21
CA LEU A 67 -4.54 7.69 8.07
C LEU A 67 -3.78 7.40 6.79
N GLN A 68 -4.52 7.08 5.74
CA GLN A 68 -3.97 6.99 4.40
C GLN A 68 -3.49 8.39 3.98
N GLY A 69 -2.16 8.57 3.87
CA GLY A 69 -1.58 9.77 3.26
C GLY A 69 -1.79 9.79 1.73
N PRO A 70 -1.44 10.88 1.06
CA PRO A 70 -1.34 10.89 -0.39
C PRO A 70 -0.31 9.82 -0.80
N LYS A 71 -0.77 8.80 -1.53
CA LYS A 71 0.09 7.72 -2.04
C LYS A 71 0.03 7.75 -3.56
N ILE A 72 1.19 7.79 -4.19
CA ILE A 72 1.30 7.61 -5.63
C ILE A 72 0.92 6.16 -5.94
N ARG A 73 0.04 5.94 -6.92
CA ARG A 73 -0.45 4.61 -7.28
C ARG A 73 -0.43 4.39 -8.78
N CYS A 74 -0.28 3.13 -9.18
CA CYS A 74 -0.63 2.69 -10.53
C CYS A 74 -2.12 2.90 -10.80
N GLY A 75 -2.49 3.11 -12.04
CA GLY A 75 -3.87 3.10 -12.49
C GLY A 75 -4.48 1.71 -12.54
N TRP A 76 -5.56 1.59 -13.33
CA TRP A 76 -6.21 0.32 -13.61
C TRP A 76 -5.45 -0.47 -14.67
N PHE A 77 -5.38 -1.78 -14.50
CA PHE A 77 -4.91 -2.71 -15.53
C PHE A 77 -6.08 -3.41 -16.19
N LYS A 78 -5.92 -3.75 -17.47
CA LYS A 78 -6.82 -4.65 -18.19
C LYS A 78 -6.87 -6.00 -17.47
N LYS A 79 -8.05 -6.61 -17.47
CA LYS A 79 -8.19 -7.97 -16.96
C LYS A 79 -7.45 -8.94 -17.86
N ASN A 80 -6.65 -9.80 -17.24
CA ASN A 80 -5.99 -10.91 -17.93
C ASN A 80 -6.98 -12.06 -18.26
N ALA A 81 -6.49 -13.16 -18.84
CA ALA A 81 -7.31 -14.30 -19.21
C ALA A 81 -8.01 -14.98 -18.02
N ASP A 82 -7.46 -14.83 -16.82
CA ASP A 82 -8.01 -15.36 -15.56
C ASP A 82 -9.01 -14.41 -14.91
N GLY A 83 -9.27 -13.24 -15.53
CA GLY A 83 -10.18 -12.21 -15.04
C GLY A 83 -9.58 -11.33 -13.94
N GLU A 84 -8.28 -11.43 -13.68
CA GLU A 84 -7.55 -10.62 -12.70
C GLU A 84 -6.97 -9.36 -13.35
N ASP A 85 -7.02 -8.25 -12.65
CA ASP A 85 -6.47 -6.95 -13.06
C ASP A 85 -5.00 -6.81 -12.70
N LYS A 86 -4.21 -7.77 -13.15
CA LYS A 86 -2.76 -7.83 -12.91
C LYS A 86 -1.97 -8.26 -14.14
N VAL A 87 -0.73 -7.82 -14.20
CA VAL A 87 0.26 -8.17 -15.21
C VAL A 87 1.50 -8.73 -14.55
N GLN A 88 2.25 -9.57 -15.27
CA GLN A 88 3.53 -10.11 -14.83
C GLN A 88 4.64 -9.38 -15.58
N LEU A 89 5.47 -8.64 -14.86
CA LEU A 89 6.66 -8.00 -15.43
C LEU A 89 7.86 -8.94 -15.35
N THR A 90 8.70 -8.91 -16.39
CA THR A 90 9.92 -9.72 -16.50
C THR A 90 11.17 -8.83 -16.40
N GLU A 91 12.26 -9.38 -15.87
CA GLU A 91 13.52 -8.65 -15.75
C GLU A 91 14.06 -8.22 -17.12
N GLY A 92 14.54 -6.99 -17.18
CA GLY A 92 15.08 -6.40 -18.41
C GLY A 92 14.03 -5.80 -19.35
N GLN A 93 12.74 -6.06 -19.13
CA GLN A 93 11.63 -5.53 -19.91
C GLN A 93 11.55 -4.00 -19.78
N GLU A 94 11.19 -3.31 -20.86
CA GLU A 94 10.77 -1.91 -20.81
C GLU A 94 9.35 -1.83 -20.27
N PHE A 95 9.10 -0.89 -19.35
CA PHE A 95 7.79 -0.59 -18.79
C PHE A 95 7.61 0.91 -18.65
N VAL A 96 6.48 1.43 -19.10
CA VAL A 96 6.22 2.87 -19.11
C VAL A 96 5.23 3.25 -18.02
N ILE A 97 5.51 4.32 -17.30
CA ILE A 97 4.53 4.94 -16.39
C ILE A 97 4.13 6.28 -16.99
N THR A 98 2.83 6.46 -17.28
CA THR A 98 2.32 7.68 -17.89
C THR A 98 1.39 8.44 -16.97
N THR A 99 1.34 9.76 -17.14
CA THR A 99 0.33 10.62 -16.49
C THR A 99 -0.99 10.69 -17.25
N ASP A 100 -1.07 10.10 -18.44
CA ASP A 100 -2.32 10.01 -19.20
C ASP A 100 -3.27 9.00 -18.52
N ASP A 101 -4.58 9.28 -18.61
CA ASP A 101 -5.59 8.39 -18.03
C ASP A 101 -5.88 7.25 -19.01
N ILE A 102 -5.12 6.16 -18.86
CA ILE A 102 -5.23 4.95 -19.66
C ILE A 102 -5.45 3.72 -18.78
N GLU A 103 -6.02 2.69 -19.37
CA GLU A 103 -6.02 1.35 -18.81
C GLU A 103 -4.69 0.66 -19.17
N GLY A 104 -3.94 0.22 -18.16
CA GLY A 104 -2.61 -0.36 -18.32
C GLY A 104 -2.61 -1.80 -18.81
N ASP A 105 -1.45 -2.24 -19.25
CA ASP A 105 -1.14 -3.62 -19.67
C ASP A 105 0.31 -3.97 -19.28
N GLU A 106 0.88 -5.02 -19.88
CA GLU A 106 2.25 -5.47 -19.60
C GLU A 106 3.35 -4.51 -20.05
N HIS A 107 3.01 -3.44 -20.79
CA HIS A 107 3.98 -2.47 -21.31
C HIS A 107 3.86 -1.09 -20.68
N ILE A 108 2.67 -0.72 -20.17
CA ILE A 108 2.40 0.64 -19.71
C ILE A 108 1.34 0.65 -18.59
N THR A 109 1.48 1.58 -17.66
CA THR A 109 0.44 1.90 -16.67
C THR A 109 0.29 3.41 -16.51
N SER A 110 -0.91 3.84 -16.13
CA SER A 110 -1.12 5.21 -15.68
C SER A 110 -0.68 5.39 -14.22
N THR A 111 -0.53 6.65 -13.80
CA THR A 111 -0.28 7.00 -12.40
C THR A 111 -1.25 8.05 -11.90
N THR A 112 -1.58 8.00 -10.60
CA THR A 112 -2.41 9.03 -9.94
C THR A 112 -1.67 10.35 -9.75
N PHE A 113 -0.34 10.36 -9.84
CA PHE A 113 0.48 11.55 -9.62
C PHE A 113 0.92 12.18 -10.95
N LYS A 114 0.28 13.26 -11.31
CA LYS A 114 0.54 13.98 -12.58
C LYS A 114 1.90 14.69 -12.64
N GLY A 115 2.55 14.91 -11.50
CA GLY A 115 3.90 15.50 -11.40
C GLY A 115 5.04 14.50 -11.59
N LEU A 116 4.75 13.19 -11.71
CA LEU A 116 5.78 12.14 -11.75
C LEU A 116 6.90 12.39 -12.77
N PRO A 117 6.63 12.81 -14.03
CA PRO A 117 7.71 13.06 -15.00
C PRO A 117 8.64 14.19 -14.58
N GLY A 118 8.13 15.19 -13.85
CA GLY A 118 8.96 16.32 -13.35
C GLY A 118 9.89 15.93 -12.20
N ASP A 119 9.56 14.87 -11.48
CA ASP A 119 10.28 14.42 -10.30
C ASP A 119 11.23 13.24 -10.58
N CYS A 120 11.24 12.72 -11.82
CA CYS A 120 12.06 11.58 -12.21
C CYS A 120 13.22 11.96 -13.12
N HIS A 121 14.37 11.32 -12.92
CA HIS A 121 15.55 11.43 -13.78
C HIS A 121 16.07 10.03 -14.16
N ALA A 122 16.80 9.95 -15.27
CA ALA A 122 17.43 8.69 -15.67
C ALA A 122 18.35 8.16 -14.55
N GLY A 123 18.21 6.86 -14.22
CA GLY A 123 18.89 6.18 -13.12
C GLY A 123 18.11 6.14 -11.81
N ASP A 124 17.00 6.89 -11.68
CA ASP A 124 16.20 6.86 -10.46
C ASP A 124 15.48 5.51 -10.31
N PRO A 125 15.48 4.93 -9.10
CA PRO A 125 14.71 3.74 -8.83
C PRO A 125 13.25 4.07 -8.52
N ILE A 126 12.33 3.31 -9.12
CA ILE A 126 10.90 3.30 -8.81
C ILE A 126 10.54 1.95 -8.23
N LEU A 127 9.90 1.95 -7.06
CA LEU A 127 9.44 0.74 -6.37
C LEU A 127 7.93 0.64 -6.48
N ILE A 128 7.42 -0.55 -6.83
CA ILE A 128 5.99 -0.85 -6.90
C ILE A 128 5.66 -1.95 -5.90
N ASP A 129 4.46 -1.89 -5.29
CA ASP A 129 3.95 -2.85 -4.29
C ASP A 129 4.95 -3.06 -3.15
N ASP A 130 5.32 -1.96 -2.50
CA ASP A 130 6.23 -1.91 -1.36
C ASP A 130 7.62 -2.55 -1.65
N GLY A 131 8.06 -2.43 -2.90
CA GLY A 131 9.38 -2.88 -3.36
C GLY A 131 9.43 -4.31 -3.91
N LYS A 132 8.29 -4.98 -4.06
CA LYS A 132 8.24 -6.31 -4.72
C LYS A 132 8.67 -6.24 -6.18
N VAL A 133 8.37 -5.14 -6.85
CA VAL A 133 8.85 -4.84 -8.20
C VAL A 133 9.71 -3.58 -8.14
N ARG A 134 10.88 -3.63 -8.78
CA ARG A 134 11.79 -2.49 -8.90
C ARG A 134 12.03 -2.17 -10.36
N LEU A 135 11.85 -0.91 -10.67
CA LEU A 135 12.13 -0.33 -11.98
C LEU A 135 13.28 0.66 -11.84
N GLU A 136 13.99 0.90 -12.95
CA GLU A 136 14.99 1.97 -13.09
C GLU A 136 14.57 2.87 -14.24
N VAL A 137 14.50 4.16 -14.01
CA VAL A 137 14.16 5.16 -15.03
C VAL A 137 15.27 5.21 -16.09
N THR A 138 14.92 5.04 -17.35
CA THR A 138 15.85 5.15 -18.48
C THR A 138 15.79 6.52 -19.13
N LYS A 139 14.60 7.10 -19.26
CA LYS A 139 14.37 8.45 -19.77
C LYS A 139 13.00 8.97 -19.38
N VAL A 140 12.81 10.28 -19.53
CA VAL A 140 11.50 10.94 -19.37
C VAL A 140 11.21 11.74 -20.62
N GLU A 141 10.02 11.55 -21.22
CA GLU A 141 9.57 12.28 -22.41
C GLU A 141 8.09 12.65 -22.27
N GLY A 142 7.80 13.95 -22.19
CA GLY A 142 6.43 14.46 -22.06
C GLY A 142 5.75 13.90 -20.81
N ASN A 143 4.65 13.18 -21.00
CA ASN A 143 3.87 12.56 -19.93
C ASN A 143 4.38 11.18 -19.50
N ASN A 144 5.45 10.68 -20.13
CA ASN A 144 5.90 9.31 -19.98
C ASN A 144 7.24 9.21 -19.26
N VAL A 145 7.30 8.33 -18.25
CA VAL A 145 8.51 7.88 -17.59
C VAL A 145 8.81 6.47 -18.10
N TYR A 146 9.85 6.35 -18.92
CA TYR A 146 10.32 5.08 -19.45
C TYR A 146 11.23 4.42 -18.43
N THR A 147 11.00 3.15 -18.18
CA THR A 147 11.77 2.41 -17.18
C THR A 147 12.18 1.04 -17.70
N LYS A 148 13.19 0.46 -17.05
CA LYS A 148 13.59 -0.94 -17.22
C LYS A 148 13.29 -1.70 -15.95
N VAL A 149 12.70 -2.88 -16.06
CA VAL A 149 12.44 -3.76 -14.92
C VAL A 149 13.75 -4.34 -14.40
N VAL A 150 14.08 -4.06 -13.15
CA VAL A 150 15.28 -4.55 -12.45
C VAL A 150 14.94 -5.75 -11.55
N VAL A 151 13.79 -5.71 -10.88
CA VAL A 151 13.26 -6.85 -10.11
C VAL A 151 11.88 -7.16 -10.66
N ALA A 152 11.75 -8.36 -11.22
CA ALA A 152 10.52 -8.88 -11.81
C ALA A 152 9.46 -9.18 -10.77
N GLY A 153 8.19 -9.16 -11.18
CA GLY A 153 7.08 -9.54 -10.30
C GLY A 153 5.71 -9.14 -10.84
N PRO A 154 4.64 -9.54 -10.13
CA PRO A 154 3.29 -9.15 -10.48
C PRO A 154 3.01 -7.69 -10.07
N VAL A 155 2.31 -6.97 -10.93
CA VAL A 155 1.75 -5.64 -10.65
C VAL A 155 0.25 -5.68 -10.91
N SER A 156 -0.54 -5.23 -9.96
CA SER A 156 -2.00 -5.12 -10.10
C SER A 156 -2.47 -3.68 -9.94
N SER A 157 -3.75 -3.45 -10.26
CA SER A 157 -4.39 -2.14 -10.15
C SER A 157 -4.18 -1.51 -8.78
N HIS A 158 -4.01 -0.20 -8.76
CA HIS A 158 -3.87 0.64 -7.56
C HIS A 158 -2.70 0.32 -6.64
N LYS A 159 -1.71 -0.47 -7.08
CA LYS A 159 -0.50 -0.71 -6.29
C LYS A 159 0.28 0.59 -6.08
N GLY A 160 0.83 0.74 -4.88
CA GLY A 160 1.62 1.90 -4.51
C GLY A 160 2.89 2.01 -5.34
N ILE A 161 3.20 3.22 -5.77
CA ILE A 161 4.46 3.60 -6.38
C ILE A 161 5.25 4.41 -5.35
N ASN A 162 6.49 4.07 -5.12
CA ASN A 162 7.41 4.82 -4.27
C ASN A 162 8.62 5.25 -5.12
N LEU A 163 8.91 6.55 -5.09
CA LEU A 163 10.16 7.09 -5.61
C LEU A 163 11.19 6.99 -4.49
N SER A 164 12.26 6.25 -4.71
CA SER A 164 13.36 6.21 -3.76
C SER A 164 14.28 7.40 -4.04
N LEU A 165 13.91 8.57 -3.53
CA LEU A 165 14.73 9.78 -3.59
C LEU A 165 15.73 9.85 -2.43
N ILE A 166 16.04 8.73 -1.78
CA ILE A 166 17.01 8.71 -0.69
C ILE A 166 18.43 8.73 -1.30
N HIS A 167 18.83 9.90 -1.70
CA HIS A 167 20.25 10.25 -1.71
C HIS A 167 20.58 10.84 -0.34
N ILE A 168 20.96 9.98 0.55
CA ILE A 168 21.65 10.40 1.77
C ILE A 168 23.13 10.37 1.48
#